data_bf742ae0fb03227d552d47b860c06d78
#
_entry.id   bf742ae0fb03227d552d47b860c06d78
#
_cell.length_a   1.000
_cell.length_b   1.000
_cell.length_c   1.000
_cell.angle_alpha   90.00
_cell.angle_beta   90.00
_cell.angle_gamma   90.00
#
_symmetry.space_group_name_H-M   'P 1'
#
loop_
_entity.id
_entity.type
_entity.pdbx_description
1 polymer ?
#
loop_
_entity_poly.entity_id
_entity_poly.type
_entity_poly.pdbx_seq_one_letter_code
_entity_poly.pdbx_strand_id
1 'polypeptide(L)'
;MAYIGNPVDTAFTSLLKQDLTGASGTSLTLSHAVANANDIALYINNVRQEPTEAYSVNGTIVTLTGTVAGTDDIYVIYLARAIQTTVPPDGSVSTAKIADSAVTLAKTTGLPFGKILQAVGEKLGTSNGITPNANNTWLGTGFGKSITPSSTSSKILIMCSVNLFNGNTSNYYMANIYRHSAAFTANGAVSGTQLFNDTRGFGGHYTNSGNGFENLSAFLIDEPNTTSEVFYNVCHKRSGSSSGIFDGYNMDNTLVLLEVCA
;
A
#
# COMPACT_ATOMS: atom_id res chain seq x y z
N MET A 1 6.42 42.76 -34.94
CA MET A 1 5.83 42.20 -33.73
C MET A 1 5.67 40.71 -33.95
N ALA A 2 6.23 39.89 -33.08
CA ALA A 2 5.99 38.45 -33.13
C ALA A 2 4.53 38.19 -32.69
N TYR A 3 3.79 37.40 -33.45
CA TYR A 3 2.44 36.98 -33.10
C TYR A 3 2.55 36.04 -31.89
N ILE A 4 1.95 36.44 -30.78
CA ILE A 4 1.93 35.61 -29.56
C ILE A 4 0.60 34.83 -29.58
N GLY A 5 0.64 33.62 -30.07
CA GLY A 5 -0.52 32.72 -30.15
C GLY A 5 -0.25 31.55 -31.10
N ASN A 6 -1.16 30.60 -31.17
CA ASN A 6 -1.10 29.55 -32.18
C ASN A 6 -1.25 30.16 -33.59
N PRO A 7 -0.50 29.66 -34.60
CA PRO A 7 -0.72 30.05 -35.99
C PRO A 7 -2.19 29.91 -36.37
N VAL A 8 -2.71 30.87 -37.16
CA VAL A 8 -4.14 30.92 -37.51
C VAL A 8 -4.58 29.65 -38.25
N ASP A 9 -3.68 29.01 -38.98
CA ASP A 9 -3.91 27.78 -39.74
C ASP A 9 -4.11 26.53 -38.81
N THR A 10 -3.63 26.59 -37.58
CA THR A 10 -3.84 25.54 -36.58
C THR A 10 -4.90 25.88 -35.52
N ALA A 11 -5.43 27.13 -35.55
CA ALA A 11 -6.43 27.62 -34.57
C ALA A 11 -7.86 27.22 -34.93
N PHE A 12 -8.13 26.87 -36.17
CA PHE A 12 -9.46 26.48 -36.64
C PHE A 12 -9.53 25.00 -36.95
N THR A 13 -10.38 24.28 -36.20
CA THR A 13 -10.77 22.92 -36.55
C THR A 13 -12.11 22.98 -37.26
N SER A 14 -12.22 22.41 -38.46
CA SER A 14 -13.47 22.30 -39.18
C SER A 14 -14.51 21.55 -38.36
N LEU A 15 -15.75 22.02 -38.34
CA LEU A 15 -16.85 21.27 -37.76
C LEU A 15 -17.04 19.98 -38.56
N LEU A 16 -17.19 18.87 -37.84
CA LEU A 16 -17.38 17.58 -38.47
C LEU A 16 -18.81 17.46 -38.99
N LYS A 17 -18.96 17.08 -40.29
CA LYS A 17 -20.24 16.71 -40.92
C LYS A 17 -20.32 15.18 -40.97
N GLN A 18 -21.48 14.62 -40.64
CA GLN A 18 -21.85 13.23 -40.91
C GLN A 18 -23.04 13.18 -41.85
N ASP A 19 -22.92 12.47 -42.94
CA ASP A 19 -24.02 12.15 -43.85
C ASP A 19 -24.80 10.95 -43.31
N LEU A 20 -26.11 11.05 -43.23
CA LEU A 20 -27.05 10.02 -42.77
C LEU A 20 -28.11 9.72 -43.86
N THR A 21 -27.88 10.18 -45.09
CA THR A 21 -28.77 9.91 -46.22
C THR A 21 -28.94 8.41 -46.44
N GLY A 22 -30.16 7.97 -46.65
CA GLY A 22 -30.53 6.56 -46.70
C GLY A 22 -31.06 5.98 -45.39
N ALA A 23 -30.95 6.73 -44.27
CA ALA A 23 -31.59 6.33 -43.04
C ALA A 23 -33.10 6.48 -43.10
N SER A 24 -33.85 5.66 -42.41
CA SER A 24 -35.31 5.68 -42.37
C SER A 24 -35.86 5.39 -40.99
N GLY A 25 -37.10 5.84 -40.73
CA GLY A 25 -37.73 5.65 -39.43
C GLY A 25 -37.54 6.83 -38.49
N THR A 26 -37.58 6.60 -37.19
CA THR A 26 -37.51 7.61 -36.13
C THR A 26 -36.20 7.61 -35.39
N SER A 27 -35.23 6.77 -35.76
CA SER A 27 -33.94 6.65 -35.05
C SER A 27 -32.79 6.78 -36.05
N LEU A 28 -31.82 7.69 -35.73
CA LEU A 28 -30.59 7.88 -36.49
C LEU A 28 -29.39 7.58 -35.60
N THR A 29 -28.31 7.05 -36.21
CA THR A 29 -27.09 6.72 -35.45
C THR A 29 -25.97 7.65 -35.80
N LEU A 30 -25.46 8.36 -34.80
CA LEU A 30 -24.28 9.24 -34.90
C LEU A 30 -22.99 8.42 -34.86
N SER A 31 -21.99 8.87 -35.59
CA SER A 31 -20.61 8.30 -35.52
C SER A 31 -19.87 8.73 -34.26
N HIS A 32 -20.33 9.79 -33.59
CA HIS A 32 -19.71 10.28 -32.35
C HIS A 32 -20.80 10.56 -31.32
N ALA A 33 -20.57 10.16 -30.08
CA ALA A 33 -21.48 10.47 -29.00
C ALA A 33 -21.48 11.98 -28.70
N VAL A 34 -22.65 12.53 -28.39
CA VAL A 34 -22.81 13.88 -27.89
C VAL A 34 -23.62 13.91 -26.60
N ALA A 35 -23.48 14.98 -25.81
CA ALA A 35 -24.09 15.07 -24.49
C ALA A 35 -25.59 15.34 -24.53
N ASN A 36 -26.02 16.15 -25.52
CA ASN A 36 -27.42 16.54 -25.66
C ASN A 36 -27.75 16.98 -27.11
N ALA A 37 -29.01 17.24 -27.39
CA ALA A 37 -29.48 17.62 -28.72
C ALA A 37 -28.92 18.96 -29.25
N ASN A 38 -28.51 19.87 -28.37
CA ASN A 38 -27.92 21.16 -28.76
C ASN A 38 -26.49 21.05 -29.26
N ASP A 39 -25.83 19.90 -29.02
CA ASP A 39 -24.45 19.68 -29.47
C ASP A 39 -24.31 19.32 -30.94
N ILE A 40 -25.46 19.18 -31.64
CA ILE A 40 -25.51 18.93 -33.07
C ILE A 40 -26.50 19.89 -33.77
N ALA A 41 -26.27 20.10 -35.05
CA ALA A 41 -27.27 20.68 -35.95
C ALA A 41 -27.70 19.59 -36.93
N LEU A 42 -28.95 19.13 -36.81
CA LEU A 42 -29.56 18.14 -37.69
C LEU A 42 -30.32 18.82 -38.82
N TYR A 43 -30.09 18.35 -40.04
CA TYR A 43 -30.77 18.82 -41.24
C TYR A 43 -31.48 17.67 -41.94
N ILE A 44 -32.72 17.90 -42.35
CA ILE A 44 -33.51 16.97 -43.18
C ILE A 44 -34.00 17.76 -44.39
N ASN A 45 -33.64 17.33 -45.58
CA ASN A 45 -33.92 18.03 -46.84
C ASN A 45 -33.49 19.49 -46.79
N ASN A 46 -32.30 19.78 -46.26
CA ASN A 46 -31.74 21.12 -46.05
C ASN A 46 -32.49 22.00 -45.05
N VAL A 47 -33.50 21.49 -44.35
CA VAL A 47 -34.21 22.20 -43.30
C VAL A 47 -33.61 21.82 -41.94
N ARG A 48 -33.14 22.84 -41.20
CA ARG A 48 -32.64 22.61 -39.86
C ARG A 48 -33.78 22.21 -38.92
N GLN A 49 -33.57 21.14 -38.19
CA GLN A 49 -34.48 20.62 -37.16
C GLN A 49 -34.20 21.32 -35.82
N GLU A 50 -35.27 21.62 -35.08
CA GLU A 50 -35.12 22.25 -33.76
C GLU A 50 -34.72 21.24 -32.71
N PRO A 51 -33.58 21.48 -31.98
CA PRO A 51 -33.16 20.59 -30.90
C PRO A 51 -34.21 20.55 -29.78
N THR A 52 -34.39 19.41 -29.17
CA THR A 52 -35.34 19.10 -28.10
C THR A 52 -36.81 19.04 -28.48
N GLU A 53 -37.21 19.74 -29.53
CA GLU A 53 -38.59 19.74 -30.07
C GLU A 53 -38.76 18.72 -31.20
N ALA A 54 -37.93 18.81 -32.24
CA ALA A 54 -37.97 17.90 -33.38
C ALA A 54 -37.19 16.60 -33.17
N TYR A 55 -36.22 16.63 -32.27
CA TYR A 55 -35.40 15.44 -31.93
C TYR A 55 -34.78 15.51 -30.54
N SER A 56 -34.50 14.35 -29.96
CA SER A 56 -33.70 14.20 -28.77
C SER A 56 -32.45 13.37 -29.08
N VAL A 57 -31.40 13.44 -28.22
CA VAL A 57 -30.16 12.68 -28.38
C VAL A 57 -29.77 12.04 -27.05
N ASN A 58 -29.37 10.77 -27.14
CA ASN A 58 -28.76 10.05 -26.02
C ASN A 58 -27.51 9.32 -26.53
N GLY A 59 -26.34 9.90 -26.24
CA GLY A 59 -25.06 9.38 -26.72
C GLY A 59 -24.94 9.41 -28.23
N THR A 60 -25.02 8.29 -28.90
CA THR A 60 -24.97 8.15 -30.37
C THR A 60 -26.35 8.03 -31.03
N ILE A 61 -27.41 7.95 -30.25
CA ILE A 61 -28.77 7.73 -30.80
C ILE A 61 -29.54 9.05 -30.83
N VAL A 62 -29.97 9.44 -32.04
CA VAL A 62 -30.91 10.54 -32.26
C VAL A 62 -32.31 9.95 -32.41
N THR A 63 -33.25 10.39 -31.61
CA THR A 63 -34.67 10.02 -31.72
C THR A 63 -35.45 11.17 -32.26
N LEU A 64 -36.07 10.99 -33.41
CA LEU A 64 -36.91 11.99 -34.08
C LEU A 64 -38.35 11.90 -33.58
N THR A 65 -39.05 13.05 -33.54
CA THR A 65 -40.50 13.11 -33.28
C THR A 65 -41.31 12.73 -34.50
N GLY A 66 -40.74 12.85 -35.71
CA GLY A 66 -41.33 12.44 -36.99
C GLY A 66 -40.54 11.31 -37.65
N THR A 67 -41.14 10.67 -38.67
CA THR A 67 -40.49 9.61 -39.44
C THR A 67 -39.82 10.18 -40.68
N VAL A 68 -38.58 9.77 -40.96
CA VAL A 68 -37.85 10.10 -42.20
C VAL A 68 -37.92 8.91 -43.16
N ALA A 69 -37.86 9.21 -44.46
CA ALA A 69 -37.78 8.23 -45.53
C ALA A 69 -36.34 8.05 -46.01
N GLY A 70 -35.98 6.87 -46.51
CA GLY A 70 -34.65 6.59 -47.04
C GLY A 70 -34.24 7.43 -48.25
N THR A 71 -35.18 8.24 -48.81
CA THR A 71 -34.95 9.19 -49.90
C THR A 71 -34.65 10.61 -49.38
N ASP A 72 -34.80 10.85 -48.08
CA ASP A 72 -34.54 12.18 -47.51
C ASP A 72 -33.02 12.43 -47.44
N ASP A 73 -32.61 13.66 -47.74
CA ASP A 73 -31.24 14.15 -47.57
C ASP A 73 -31.05 14.49 -46.07
N ILE A 74 -30.30 13.67 -45.37
CA ILE A 74 -30.12 13.82 -43.91
C ILE A 74 -28.66 13.97 -43.59
N TYR A 75 -28.31 15.03 -42.87
CA TYR A 75 -26.96 15.18 -42.36
C TYR A 75 -26.94 15.92 -41.02
N VAL A 76 -25.83 15.70 -40.30
CA VAL A 76 -25.56 16.31 -38.99
C VAL A 76 -24.24 17.06 -39.05
N ILE A 77 -24.22 18.26 -38.47
CA ILE A 77 -23.00 19.00 -38.15
C ILE A 77 -22.81 18.97 -36.64
N TYR A 78 -21.64 18.45 -36.19
CA TYR A 78 -21.29 18.42 -34.78
C TYR A 78 -20.84 19.82 -34.34
N LEU A 79 -21.61 20.45 -33.46
CA LEU A 79 -21.29 21.77 -32.89
C LEU A 79 -20.38 21.60 -31.66
N ALA A 80 -20.62 20.54 -30.90
CA ALA A 80 -19.76 20.11 -29.79
C ALA A 80 -19.62 18.58 -29.79
N ARG A 81 -18.62 18.07 -29.12
CA ARG A 81 -18.46 16.64 -28.87
C ARG A 81 -18.55 16.39 -27.36
N ALA A 82 -19.19 15.31 -26.95
CA ALA A 82 -19.07 14.83 -25.60
C ALA A 82 -17.56 14.64 -25.32
N ILE A 83 -17.09 15.23 -24.25
CA ILE A 83 -15.75 14.91 -23.75
C ILE A 83 -15.82 13.45 -23.28
N GLN A 84 -15.37 12.54 -24.13
CA GLN A 84 -15.10 11.19 -23.65
C GLN A 84 -14.07 11.35 -22.53
N THR A 85 -14.31 10.65 -21.41
CA THR A 85 -13.27 10.43 -20.40
C THR A 85 -12.18 9.61 -21.09
N THR A 86 -11.29 10.27 -21.79
CA THR A 86 -10.15 9.64 -22.42
C THR A 86 -9.23 9.16 -21.30
N VAL A 87 -8.86 7.91 -21.35
CA VAL A 87 -7.70 7.44 -20.60
C VAL A 87 -6.55 8.38 -20.95
N PRO A 88 -5.94 9.06 -19.96
CA PRO A 88 -4.84 9.97 -20.26
C PRO A 88 -3.76 9.22 -21.03
N PRO A 89 -3.14 9.81 -22.05
CA PRO A 89 -2.02 9.21 -22.75
C PRO A 89 -0.89 8.82 -21.78
N ASP A 90 -0.15 7.79 -22.10
CA ASP A 90 0.99 7.35 -21.30
C ASP A 90 1.93 8.52 -21.00
N GLY A 91 2.32 8.66 -19.75
CA GLY A 91 3.20 9.73 -19.27
C GLY A 91 2.56 11.13 -19.18
N SER A 92 1.29 11.31 -19.54
CA SER A 92 0.62 12.62 -19.50
C SER A 92 0.21 13.06 -18.08
N VAL A 93 0.11 12.12 -17.13
CA VAL A 93 -0.21 12.40 -15.73
C VAL A 93 1.11 12.60 -14.97
N SER A 94 1.53 13.85 -14.84
CA SER A 94 2.70 14.22 -14.04
C SER A 94 2.34 14.38 -12.57
N THR A 95 3.36 14.44 -11.70
CA THR A 95 3.19 14.64 -10.25
C THR A 95 2.36 15.91 -9.93
N ALA A 96 2.56 16.99 -10.71
CA ALA A 96 1.81 18.23 -10.55
C ALA A 96 0.30 18.12 -10.89
N LYS A 97 -0.12 17.06 -11.59
CA LYS A 97 -1.52 16.79 -11.89
C LYS A 97 -2.23 15.90 -10.86
N ILE A 98 -1.47 15.37 -9.92
CA ILE A 98 -1.99 14.58 -8.81
C ILE A 98 -1.93 15.46 -7.57
N ALA A 99 -3.07 15.87 -7.05
CA ALA A 99 -3.13 16.64 -5.81
C ALA A 99 -2.52 15.82 -4.65
N ASP A 100 -1.93 16.51 -3.69
CA ASP A 100 -1.39 15.86 -2.48
C ASP A 100 -2.48 15.02 -1.80
N SER A 101 -2.11 13.82 -1.39
CA SER A 101 -3.02 12.82 -0.79
C SER A 101 -4.15 12.29 -1.69
N ALA A 102 -4.17 12.62 -2.99
CA ALA A 102 -5.17 12.09 -3.92
C ALA A 102 -5.05 10.58 -4.17
N VAL A 103 -3.82 10.02 -4.04
CA VAL A 103 -3.56 8.58 -4.11
C VAL A 103 -3.54 8.02 -2.70
N THR A 104 -4.67 7.52 -2.25
CA THR A 104 -4.82 6.88 -0.93
C THR A 104 -4.43 5.41 -0.98
N LEU A 105 -4.23 4.80 0.20
CA LEU A 105 -3.93 3.36 0.33
C LEU A 105 -4.97 2.48 -0.40
N ALA A 106 -6.26 2.85 -0.30
CA ALA A 106 -7.34 2.13 -0.98
C ALA A 106 -7.24 2.17 -2.51
N LYS A 107 -6.60 3.20 -3.09
CA LYS A 107 -6.40 3.34 -4.54
C LYS A 107 -5.12 2.64 -5.04
N THR A 108 -4.31 2.14 -4.14
CA THR A 108 -3.07 1.40 -4.44
C THR A 108 -3.23 -0.11 -4.24
N THR A 109 -4.48 -0.60 -4.07
CA THR A 109 -4.80 -2.02 -4.08
C THR A 109 -4.41 -2.61 -5.44
N GLY A 110 -3.55 -3.62 -5.45
CA GLY A 110 -3.00 -4.21 -6.67
C GLY A 110 -1.61 -3.71 -7.08
N LEU A 111 -0.98 -2.83 -6.30
CA LEU A 111 0.47 -2.65 -6.44
C LEU A 111 1.15 -3.95 -5.97
N PRO A 112 2.01 -4.54 -6.82
CA PRO A 112 2.65 -5.80 -6.47
C PRO A 112 3.57 -5.60 -5.27
N PHE A 113 3.31 -6.38 -4.23
CA PHE A 113 4.17 -6.83 -3.15
C PHE A 113 5.07 -5.85 -2.39
N GLY A 114 5.13 -6.05 -1.07
CA GLY A 114 6.18 -5.51 -0.23
C GLY A 114 5.97 -4.09 0.27
N LYS A 115 4.74 -3.58 0.27
CA LYS A 115 4.45 -2.28 0.87
C LYS A 115 4.60 -2.37 2.39
N ILE A 116 5.49 -1.57 2.94
CA ILE A 116 5.56 -1.37 4.38
C ILE A 116 4.37 -0.50 4.77
N LEU A 117 3.46 -1.03 5.58
CA LEU A 117 2.25 -0.35 6.04
C LEU A 117 2.51 0.49 7.27
N GLN A 118 3.34 -0.03 8.19
CA GLN A 118 3.81 0.69 9.36
C GLN A 118 5.19 0.18 9.79
N ALA A 119 5.92 1.02 10.51
CA ALA A 119 7.20 0.70 11.11
C ALA A 119 7.17 1.17 12.56
N VAL A 120 7.49 0.29 13.49
CA VAL A 120 7.65 0.63 14.90
C VAL A 120 8.97 0.07 15.40
N GLY A 121 9.58 0.72 16.35
CA GLY A 121 10.86 0.29 16.89
C GLY A 121 10.98 0.59 18.38
N GLU A 122 11.88 -0.11 19.02
CA GLU A 122 12.29 0.11 20.38
C GLU A 122 13.81 0.05 20.45
N LYS A 123 14.38 0.95 21.22
CA LYS A 123 15.80 0.99 21.52
C LYS A 123 15.95 0.94 23.04
N LEU A 124 16.66 -0.04 23.51
CA LEU A 124 17.07 -0.12 24.91
C LEU A 124 18.52 0.29 25.01
N GLY A 125 18.78 1.49 25.53
CA GLY A 125 20.10 2.00 25.88
C GLY A 125 20.16 2.26 27.37
N THR A 126 21.31 2.17 28.00
CA THR A 126 21.51 2.51 29.42
C THR A 126 20.69 1.68 30.42
N SER A 127 20.58 0.38 30.23
CA SER A 127 20.02 -0.51 31.24
C SER A 127 21.11 -1.00 32.22
N ASN A 128 20.69 -1.29 33.45
CA ASN A 128 21.62 -1.83 34.48
C ASN A 128 21.94 -3.32 34.27
N GLY A 129 21.67 -3.84 33.09
CA GLY A 129 21.81 -5.25 32.79
C GLY A 129 20.79 -6.14 33.51
N ILE A 130 20.27 -7.14 32.81
CA ILE A 130 19.31 -8.09 33.38
C ILE A 130 19.91 -9.47 33.40
N THR A 131 20.10 -9.99 34.60
CA THR A 131 20.61 -11.38 34.80
C THR A 131 19.44 -12.33 34.98
N PRO A 132 19.35 -13.44 34.21
CA PRO A 132 18.32 -14.46 34.42
C PRO A 132 18.36 -15.01 35.83
N ASN A 133 17.23 -15.06 36.50
CA ASN A 133 17.12 -15.60 37.89
C ASN A 133 16.86 -17.12 37.96
N ALA A 134 16.68 -17.77 36.80
CA ALA A 134 16.48 -19.22 36.70
C ALA A 134 17.39 -19.84 35.65
N ASN A 135 17.75 -21.12 35.84
CA ASN A 135 18.55 -21.90 34.91
C ASN A 135 17.66 -22.64 33.90
N ASN A 136 18.12 -22.75 32.66
CA ASN A 136 17.49 -23.52 31.58
C ASN A 136 16.01 -23.12 31.30
N THR A 137 15.63 -21.93 31.72
CA THR A 137 14.25 -21.40 31.54
C THR A 137 14.32 -20.11 30.76
N TRP A 138 13.47 -19.96 29.77
CA TRP A 138 13.29 -18.68 29.09
C TRP A 138 12.56 -17.69 29.99
N LEU A 139 13.12 -16.50 30.10
CA LEU A 139 12.60 -15.40 30.93
C LEU A 139 12.51 -14.13 30.08
N GLY A 140 11.56 -13.27 30.38
CA GLY A 140 11.46 -11.97 29.74
C GLY A 140 12.62 -11.06 30.08
N THR A 141 13.06 -10.23 29.15
CA THR A 141 14.07 -9.19 29.42
C THR A 141 13.42 -7.85 29.77
N GLY A 142 12.11 -7.70 29.63
CA GLY A 142 11.44 -6.41 29.69
C GLY A 142 11.65 -5.56 28.41
N PHE A 143 12.37 -6.09 27.43
CA PHE A 143 12.59 -5.45 26.14
C PHE A 143 11.71 -6.09 25.07
N GLY A 144 10.89 -5.28 24.41
CA GLY A 144 9.97 -5.73 23.39
C GLY A 144 9.19 -4.56 22.82
N LYS A 145 8.49 -4.82 21.72
CA LYS A 145 7.66 -3.80 21.06
C LYS A 145 6.35 -4.42 20.60
N SER A 146 5.27 -3.67 20.67
CA SER A 146 3.99 -4.04 20.09
C SER A 146 3.79 -3.46 18.70
N ILE A 147 2.95 -4.15 17.93
CA ILE A 147 2.43 -3.71 16.65
C ILE A 147 0.98 -4.19 16.51
N THR A 148 0.12 -3.40 15.89
CA THR A 148 -1.26 -3.78 15.57
C THR A 148 -1.38 -3.97 14.07
N PRO A 149 -1.43 -5.22 13.55
CA PRO A 149 -1.52 -5.45 12.13
C PRO A 149 -2.82 -4.91 11.53
N SER A 150 -2.75 -4.33 10.35
CA SER A 150 -3.91 -3.76 9.66
C SER A 150 -4.78 -4.83 8.98
N SER A 151 -4.23 -6.02 8.75
CA SER A 151 -4.92 -7.18 8.17
C SER A 151 -4.47 -8.48 8.81
N THR A 152 -5.36 -9.48 8.84
CA THR A 152 -5.03 -10.85 9.26
C THR A 152 -4.02 -11.53 8.32
N SER A 153 -3.89 -11.07 7.08
CA SER A 153 -2.89 -11.56 6.12
C SER A 153 -1.55 -10.82 6.20
N SER A 154 -1.46 -9.72 6.98
CA SER A 154 -0.21 -8.97 7.11
C SER A 154 0.90 -9.82 7.72
N LYS A 155 2.11 -9.60 7.21
CA LYS A 155 3.34 -10.21 7.72
C LYS A 155 4.14 -9.18 8.50
N ILE A 156 4.81 -9.61 9.53
CA ILE A 156 5.68 -8.76 10.35
C ILE A 156 7.13 -9.16 10.12
N LEU A 157 7.90 -8.28 9.48
CA LEU A 157 9.35 -8.41 9.42
C LEU A 157 9.93 -7.89 10.72
N ILE A 158 10.66 -8.76 11.41
CA ILE A 158 11.30 -8.50 12.69
C ILE A 158 12.80 -8.39 12.46
N MET A 159 13.38 -7.28 12.88
CA MET A 159 14.82 -7.06 12.91
C MET A 159 15.23 -6.76 14.35
N CYS A 160 16.07 -7.61 14.91
CA CYS A 160 16.49 -7.51 16.29
C CYS A 160 18.01 -7.58 16.37
N SER A 161 18.60 -6.70 17.15
CA SER A 161 20.02 -6.75 17.51
C SER A 161 20.14 -6.57 19.02
N VAL A 162 20.75 -7.53 19.69
CA VAL A 162 20.89 -7.54 21.14
C VAL A 162 22.31 -7.88 21.55
N ASN A 163 22.74 -7.31 22.65
CA ASN A 163 24.06 -7.53 23.24
C ASN A 163 23.94 -8.43 24.46
N LEU A 164 24.68 -9.51 24.45
CA LEU A 164 24.79 -10.44 25.54
C LEU A 164 26.19 -10.38 26.15
N PHE A 165 26.26 -10.41 27.45
CA PHE A 165 27.49 -10.59 28.20
C PHE A 165 27.41 -11.91 28.95
N ASN A 166 28.49 -12.69 28.92
CA ASN A 166 28.61 -13.90 29.69
C ASN A 166 29.93 -13.87 30.47
N GLY A 167 29.82 -13.82 31.78
CA GLY A 167 30.98 -13.75 32.71
C GLY A 167 31.44 -15.08 33.27
N ASN A 168 30.89 -16.23 32.83
CA ASN A 168 31.23 -17.52 33.35
C ASN A 168 31.73 -18.48 32.26
N THR A 169 32.60 -19.38 32.70
CA THR A 169 33.14 -20.44 31.85
C THR A 169 32.14 -21.60 31.70
N SER A 170 32.15 -22.21 30.51
CA SER A 170 31.44 -23.46 30.20
C SER A 170 29.89 -23.39 30.26
N ASN A 171 29.30 -22.21 30.08
CA ASN A 171 27.85 -22.04 30.04
C ASN A 171 27.43 -21.20 28.84
N TYR A 172 26.19 -21.42 28.39
CA TYR A 172 25.56 -20.60 27.35
C TYR A 172 24.68 -19.53 27.97
N TYR A 173 24.71 -18.37 27.34
CA TYR A 173 23.72 -17.33 27.53
C TYR A 173 23.06 -17.05 26.17
N MET A 174 21.73 -17.12 26.08
CA MET A 174 20.99 -17.25 24.83
C MET A 174 19.85 -16.26 24.77
N ALA A 175 19.47 -15.88 23.55
CA ALA A 175 18.35 -14.99 23.30
C ALA A 175 17.32 -15.63 22.36
N ASN A 176 16.06 -15.26 22.53
CA ASN A 176 14.94 -15.65 21.69
C ASN A 176 13.90 -14.52 21.58
N ILE A 177 12.98 -14.62 20.65
CA ILE A 177 11.85 -13.74 20.51
C ILE A 177 10.57 -14.55 20.67
N TYR A 178 9.65 -14.02 21.49
CA TYR A 178 8.32 -14.59 21.70
C TYR A 178 7.25 -13.60 21.29
N ARG A 179 6.25 -14.08 20.55
CA ARG A 179 5.03 -13.34 20.28
C ARG A 179 3.99 -13.65 21.36
N HIS A 180 3.40 -12.60 21.93
CA HIS A 180 2.37 -12.69 22.96
C HIS A 180 1.38 -11.52 22.86
N SER A 181 0.26 -11.56 23.57
CA SER A 181 -0.72 -10.48 23.66
C SER A 181 -0.34 -9.38 24.65
N ALA A 182 0.77 -9.51 25.36
CA ALA A 182 1.25 -8.54 26.36
C ALA A 182 2.77 -8.48 26.40
N ALA A 183 3.30 -7.37 26.91
CA ALA A 183 4.72 -7.21 27.20
C ALA A 183 5.14 -8.14 28.37
N PHE A 184 6.35 -8.66 28.31
CA PHE A 184 6.95 -9.39 29.41
C PHE A 184 7.76 -8.44 30.31
N THR A 185 7.71 -8.70 31.60
CA THR A 185 8.56 -8.02 32.58
C THR A 185 9.95 -8.68 32.64
N ALA A 186 10.93 -7.94 33.12
CA ALA A 186 12.26 -8.48 33.37
C ALA A 186 12.20 -9.67 34.32
N ASN A 187 12.82 -10.78 33.93
CA ASN A 187 12.75 -12.07 34.61
C ASN A 187 11.33 -12.64 34.81
N GLY A 188 10.35 -12.11 34.10
CA GLY A 188 8.98 -12.63 34.09
C GLY A 188 8.86 -13.95 33.35
N ALA A 189 7.83 -14.72 33.71
CA ALA A 189 7.51 -15.95 33.02
C ALA A 189 7.15 -15.69 31.56
N VAL A 190 7.61 -16.56 30.66
CA VAL A 190 7.40 -16.47 29.21
C VAL A 190 6.30 -17.43 28.79
N SER A 191 5.40 -16.94 27.94
CA SER A 191 4.33 -17.73 27.32
C SER A 191 4.09 -17.24 25.87
N GLY A 192 3.21 -17.92 25.14
CA GLY A 192 2.88 -17.57 23.76
C GLY A 192 3.72 -18.31 22.73
N THR A 193 3.90 -17.72 21.55
CA THR A 193 4.57 -18.36 20.41
C THR A 193 6.06 -18.04 20.41
N GLN A 194 6.87 -19.06 20.58
CA GLN A 194 8.32 -18.99 20.39
C GLN A 194 8.63 -18.91 18.90
N LEU A 195 9.37 -17.90 18.45
CA LEU A 195 9.62 -17.68 17.02
C LEU A 195 10.85 -18.44 16.50
N PHE A 196 11.81 -18.71 17.35
CA PHE A 196 12.95 -19.57 17.03
C PHE A 196 12.85 -20.85 17.85
N ASN A 197 12.42 -21.94 17.19
CA ASN A 197 12.15 -23.23 17.85
C ASN A 197 13.40 -23.99 18.29
N ASP A 198 14.58 -23.44 18.07
CA ASP A 198 15.82 -24.01 18.59
C ASP A 198 15.92 -23.84 20.11
N THR A 199 16.55 -24.80 20.78
CA THR A 199 16.79 -24.75 22.23
C THR A 199 17.66 -23.57 22.63
N ARG A 200 18.44 -23.02 21.70
CA ARG A 200 19.33 -21.85 21.86
C ARG A 200 18.73 -20.55 21.36
N GLY A 201 17.47 -20.55 20.85
CA GLY A 201 16.85 -19.37 20.27
C GLY A 201 17.50 -18.95 18.95
N PHE A 202 17.68 -17.66 18.72
CA PHE A 202 18.37 -17.16 17.52
C PHE A 202 19.89 -17.05 17.69
N GLY A 203 20.38 -17.39 18.85
CA GLY A 203 21.81 -17.44 19.12
C GLY A 203 22.12 -17.39 20.60
N GLY A 204 23.40 -17.57 20.93
CA GLY A 204 23.86 -17.51 22.29
C GLY A 204 25.38 -17.41 22.35
N HIS A 205 25.87 -16.85 23.44
CA HIS A 205 27.29 -16.71 23.75
C HIS A 205 27.74 -17.79 24.67
N TYR A 206 28.81 -18.50 24.28
CA TYR A 206 29.49 -19.50 25.09
C TYR A 206 30.90 -19.04 25.37
N THR A 207 31.30 -19.04 26.62
CA THR A 207 32.67 -18.72 27.02
C THR A 207 33.35 -19.89 27.66
N ASN A 208 34.61 -20.12 27.29
CA ASN A 208 35.49 -21.14 27.89
C ASN A 208 36.41 -20.58 28.98
N SER A 209 36.67 -19.29 28.94
CA SER A 209 37.60 -18.64 29.87
C SER A 209 37.33 -17.14 29.97
N GLY A 210 36.69 -16.69 31.04
CA GLY A 210 36.53 -15.28 31.35
C GLY A 210 35.32 -14.64 30.74
N ASN A 211 35.31 -13.31 30.74
CA ASN A 211 34.22 -12.48 30.30
C ASN A 211 34.19 -12.32 28.79
N GLY A 212 33.01 -12.43 28.18
CA GLY A 212 32.80 -12.24 26.75
C GLY A 212 31.54 -11.50 26.43
N PHE A 213 31.59 -10.70 25.35
CA PHE A 213 30.47 -10.00 24.77
C PHE A 213 30.14 -10.60 23.42
N GLU A 214 28.84 -10.68 23.11
CA GLU A 214 28.36 -11.09 21.82
C GLU A 214 27.19 -10.21 21.39
N ASN A 215 27.25 -9.73 20.18
CA ASN A 215 26.09 -9.09 19.54
C ASN A 215 25.38 -10.14 18.69
N LEU A 216 24.13 -10.39 19.00
CA LEU A 216 23.28 -11.31 18.26
C LEU A 216 22.28 -10.53 17.43
N SER A 217 22.15 -10.90 16.17
CA SER A 217 21.14 -10.32 15.27
C SER A 217 20.19 -11.38 14.76
N ALA A 218 18.91 -11.04 14.72
CA ALA A 218 17.85 -11.89 14.19
C ALA A 218 17.04 -11.14 13.15
N PHE A 219 16.75 -11.83 12.06
CA PHE A 219 15.87 -11.38 10.98
C PHE A 219 14.88 -12.50 10.68
N LEU A 220 13.59 -12.23 10.81
CA LEU A 220 12.56 -13.21 10.48
C LEU A 220 11.25 -12.52 10.06
N ILE A 221 10.42 -13.29 9.37
CA ILE A 221 9.05 -12.90 9.05
C ILE A 221 8.12 -13.77 9.88
N ASP A 222 7.19 -13.13 10.59
CA ASP A 222 6.13 -13.78 11.35
C ASP A 222 4.76 -13.48 10.73
N GLU A 223 3.84 -14.42 10.83
CA GLU A 223 2.46 -14.32 10.36
C GLU A 223 1.53 -14.41 11.59
N PRO A 224 1.18 -13.27 12.22
CA PRO A 224 0.41 -13.28 13.46
C PRO A 224 -1.05 -13.67 13.26
N ASN A 225 -1.57 -13.58 12.03
CA ASN A 225 -2.95 -13.92 11.64
C ASN A 225 -4.03 -13.21 12.50
N THR A 226 -3.77 -11.97 12.89
CA THR A 226 -4.67 -11.16 13.72
C THR A 226 -4.58 -9.68 13.38
N THR A 227 -5.64 -8.93 13.67
CA THR A 227 -5.65 -7.47 13.70
C THR A 227 -5.64 -6.91 15.13
N SER A 228 -5.52 -7.76 16.13
CA SER A 228 -5.29 -7.32 17.51
C SER A 228 -3.82 -6.98 17.74
N GLU A 229 -3.56 -6.14 18.73
CA GLU A 229 -2.20 -5.81 19.14
C GLU A 229 -1.43 -7.07 19.56
N VAL A 230 -0.21 -7.22 19.06
CA VAL A 230 0.72 -8.28 19.40
C VAL A 230 2.07 -7.70 19.85
N PHE A 231 2.65 -8.31 20.86
CA PHE A 231 3.95 -7.95 21.40
C PHE A 231 5.01 -8.96 20.92
N TYR A 232 6.13 -8.44 20.46
CA TYR A 232 7.35 -9.22 20.21
C TYR A 232 8.33 -8.92 21.32
N ASN A 233 8.53 -9.92 22.18
CA ASN A 233 9.31 -9.80 23.40
C ASN A 233 10.64 -10.51 23.23
N VAL A 234 11.73 -9.82 23.50
CA VAL A 234 13.04 -10.46 23.62
C VAL A 234 13.12 -11.19 24.95
N CYS A 235 13.53 -12.44 24.89
CA CYS A 235 13.66 -13.31 26.04
C CYS A 235 15.09 -13.82 26.11
N HIS A 236 15.54 -14.11 27.31
CA HIS A 236 16.86 -14.64 27.59
C HIS A 236 16.79 -15.95 28.34
N LYS A 237 17.84 -16.77 28.21
CA LYS A 237 18.01 -18.01 28.95
C LYS A 237 19.49 -18.24 29.22
N ARG A 238 19.81 -18.76 30.38
CA ARG A 238 21.13 -19.27 30.71
C ARG A 238 21.12 -20.77 30.91
N SER A 239 22.20 -21.44 30.54
CA SER A 239 22.44 -22.82 30.94
C SER A 239 23.31 -22.85 32.23
N GLY A 240 22.90 -23.61 33.22
CA GLY A 240 23.62 -23.70 34.47
C GLY A 240 23.69 -22.38 35.27
N SER A 241 24.75 -22.19 36.03
CA SER A 241 24.94 -21.04 36.92
C SER A 241 25.64 -19.85 36.25
N SER A 242 25.45 -19.64 34.96
CA SER A 242 26.03 -18.53 34.22
C SER A 242 25.69 -17.16 34.83
N SER A 243 26.64 -16.24 34.86
CA SER A 243 26.46 -14.85 35.19
C SER A 243 26.12 -14.01 33.91
N GLY A 244 25.40 -14.59 32.95
CA GLY A 244 25.02 -13.90 31.75
C GLY A 244 24.16 -12.66 32.05
N ILE A 245 24.40 -11.60 31.35
CA ILE A 245 23.67 -10.31 31.49
C ILE A 245 23.16 -9.91 30.13
N PHE A 246 21.85 -9.65 30.02
CA PHE A 246 21.25 -8.99 28.89
C PHE A 246 21.46 -7.49 29.05
N ASP A 247 21.91 -6.82 27.98
CA ASP A 247 22.21 -5.40 27.99
C ASP A 247 23.25 -4.98 29.05
N GLY A 248 24.25 -5.83 29.26
CA GLY A 248 25.38 -5.48 30.11
C GLY A 248 26.22 -4.37 29.49
N TYR A 249 26.66 -3.41 30.32
CA TYR A 249 27.59 -2.35 29.95
C TYR A 249 27.06 -1.30 28.99
N ASN A 250 25.76 -0.99 29.04
CA ASN A 250 25.13 0.10 28.29
C ASN A 250 25.31 0.02 26.77
N MET A 251 25.24 -1.17 26.20
CA MET A 251 25.24 -1.37 24.77
C MET A 251 23.83 -1.20 24.22
N ASP A 252 23.71 -0.57 23.06
CA ASP A 252 22.42 -0.38 22.40
C ASP A 252 21.83 -1.70 21.92
N ASN A 253 20.61 -1.99 22.36
CA ASN A 253 19.79 -3.07 21.83
C ASN A 253 18.66 -2.46 20.99
N THR A 254 18.36 -3.05 19.85
CA THR A 254 17.34 -2.54 18.93
C THR A 254 16.36 -3.63 18.51
N LEU A 255 15.10 -3.28 18.42
CA LEU A 255 14.05 -4.11 17.87
C LEU A 255 13.20 -3.25 16.92
N VAL A 256 13.10 -3.66 15.67
CA VAL A 256 12.28 -3.00 14.65
C VAL A 256 11.29 -4.00 14.10
N LEU A 257 10.04 -3.59 14.01
CA LEU A 257 8.93 -4.35 13.45
C LEU A 257 8.39 -3.57 12.26
N LEU A 258 8.34 -4.21 11.10
CA LEU A 258 7.76 -3.65 9.89
C LEU A 258 6.56 -4.50 9.48
N GLU A 259 5.38 -3.90 9.41
CA GLU A 259 4.23 -4.55 8.79
C GLU A 259 4.36 -4.49 7.28
N VAL A 260 4.30 -5.64 6.65
CA VAL A 260 4.36 -5.81 5.20
C VAL A 260 3.02 -6.32 4.71
N CYS A 261 2.49 -5.69 3.66
CA CYS A 261 1.30 -6.17 2.98
C CYS A 261 1.58 -7.56 2.36
N ALA A 262 0.66 -8.51 2.58
CA ALA A 262 0.68 -9.81 1.91
C ALA A 262 0.06 -9.74 0.52
#